data_4229ef243406aa887c9916f2029b1206
#
_entry.id   4229ef243406aa887c9916f2029b1206
#
_cell.length_a   1.000
_cell.length_b   1.000
_cell.length_c   1.000
_cell.angle_alpha   90.00
_cell.angle_beta   90.00
_cell.angle_gamma   90.00
#
_symmetry.space_group_name_H-M   'P 1'
#
loop_
_entity.id
_entity.type
_entity.pdbx_description
1 polymer ?
#
loop_
_entity_poly.entity_id
_entity_poly.type
_entity_poly.pdbx_seq_one_letter_code
_entity_poly.pdbx_strand_id
1 'polypeptide(L)'
;MNKIIAIVGMCGSGKSVASEYLENKGYEKVYFGGVTMDKLKESGLEITPSNEKMMREKLRSELGMGAYAKILLPKIKELSKKCNVVLDGLYSWDEYKILKNELD
;
A
#
# COMPACT_ATOMS: atom_id res chain seq x y z
N MET A 1 6.91 9.57 18.63
CA MET A 1 6.59 9.41 17.21
C MET A 1 6.36 7.94 16.87
N ASN A 2 5.27 7.64 16.18
CA ASN A 2 4.97 6.26 15.83
C ASN A 2 5.84 5.78 14.68
N LYS A 3 6.10 4.48 14.64
CA LYS A 3 6.94 3.86 13.61
C LYS A 3 6.12 3.50 12.38
N ILE A 4 6.75 3.61 11.22
CA ILE A 4 6.19 3.17 9.96
C ILE A 4 7.15 2.15 9.36
N ILE A 5 6.68 0.91 9.19
CA ILE A 5 7.49 -0.18 8.67
C ILE A 5 6.91 -0.61 7.32
N ALA A 6 7.74 -0.66 6.29
CA ALA A 6 7.33 -1.13 4.97
C ALA A 6 7.79 -2.56 4.77
N ILE A 7 6.88 -3.41 4.35
CA ILE A 7 7.19 -4.80 4.01
C ILE A 7 7.18 -4.92 2.50
N VAL A 8 8.34 -5.22 1.94
CA VAL A 8 8.50 -5.42 0.51
C VAL A 8 8.95 -6.86 0.26
N GLY A 9 8.58 -7.40 -0.88
CA GLY A 9 8.98 -8.75 -1.19
C GLY A 9 8.03 -9.41 -2.16
N MET A 10 8.42 -10.58 -2.62
CA MET A 10 7.62 -11.36 -3.55
C MET A 10 6.50 -12.10 -2.81
N CYS A 11 5.42 -12.35 -3.51
CA CYS A 11 4.30 -13.11 -2.97
C CYS A 11 4.76 -14.46 -2.48
N GLY A 12 4.26 -14.88 -1.33
CA GLY A 12 4.53 -16.20 -0.80
C GLY A 12 5.83 -16.35 0.00
N SER A 13 6.58 -15.29 0.19
CA SER A 13 7.87 -15.35 0.87
C SER A 13 7.83 -14.93 2.34
N GLY A 14 6.78 -15.31 3.06
CA GLY A 14 6.67 -14.99 4.47
C GLY A 14 6.22 -13.56 4.78
N LYS A 15 5.88 -12.79 3.75
CA LYS A 15 5.43 -11.41 3.92
C LYS A 15 4.18 -11.33 4.78
N SER A 16 3.24 -12.24 4.59
CA SER A 16 2.00 -12.28 5.36
C SER A 16 2.27 -12.57 6.84
N VAL A 17 3.22 -13.44 7.13
CA VAL A 17 3.59 -13.78 8.50
C VAL A 17 4.16 -12.55 9.22
N ALA A 18 5.05 -11.82 8.54
CA ALA A 18 5.63 -10.61 9.10
C ALA A 18 4.57 -9.55 9.37
N SER A 19 3.64 -9.38 8.43
CA SER A 19 2.55 -8.41 8.57
C SER A 19 1.65 -8.77 9.75
N GLU A 20 1.27 -10.03 9.88
CA GLU A 20 0.45 -10.50 11.00
C GLU A 20 1.15 -10.31 12.34
N TYR A 21 2.45 -10.59 12.39
CA TYR A 21 3.22 -10.39 13.60
C TYR A 21 3.16 -8.94 14.07
N LEU A 22 3.33 -7.99 13.14
CA LEU A 22 3.28 -6.58 13.47
C LEU A 22 1.86 -6.13 13.86
N GLU A 23 0.84 -6.66 13.22
CA GLU A 23 -0.54 -6.36 13.61
C GLU A 23 -0.82 -6.82 15.04
N ASN A 24 -0.29 -7.99 15.41
CA ASN A 24 -0.43 -8.49 16.78
C ASN A 24 0.32 -7.63 17.79
N LYS A 25 1.29 -6.84 17.36
CA LYS A 25 2.03 -5.90 18.20
C LYS A 25 1.37 -4.51 18.25
N GLY A 26 0.19 -4.36 17.66
CA GLY A 26 -0.54 -3.10 17.68
C GLY A 26 -0.33 -2.20 16.47
N TYR A 27 0.31 -2.70 15.44
CA TYR A 27 0.48 -1.94 14.20
C TYR A 27 -0.79 -1.99 13.36
N GLU A 28 -1.14 -0.85 12.77
CA GLU A 28 -2.22 -0.81 11.78
C GLU A 28 -1.65 -1.13 10.40
N LYS A 29 -2.34 -1.98 9.67
CA LYS A 29 -1.89 -2.42 8.36
C LYS A 29 -2.51 -1.58 7.25
N VAL A 30 -1.68 -1.10 6.35
CA VAL A 30 -2.12 -0.44 5.12
C VAL A 30 -1.71 -1.33 3.95
N TYR A 31 -2.71 -1.90 3.28
CA TYR A 31 -2.48 -2.81 2.16
C TYR A 31 -2.58 -2.07 0.84
N PHE A 32 -1.47 -1.97 0.14
CA PHE A 32 -1.42 -1.22 -1.12
C PHE A 32 -2.29 -1.84 -2.21
N GLY A 33 -2.40 -3.16 -2.25
CA GLY A 33 -3.27 -3.84 -3.21
C GLY A 33 -4.75 -3.51 -3.05
N GLY A 34 -5.15 -3.06 -1.87
CA GLY A 34 -6.54 -2.67 -1.62
C GLY A 34 -7.00 -1.49 -2.46
N VAL A 35 -6.07 -0.62 -2.87
CA VAL A 35 -6.39 0.52 -3.72
C VAL A 35 -6.95 0.05 -5.06
N THR A 36 -6.32 -0.98 -5.65
CA THR A 36 -6.79 -1.54 -6.92
C THR A 36 -8.22 -2.07 -6.79
N MET A 37 -8.48 -2.83 -5.73
CA MET A 37 -9.81 -3.40 -5.49
C MET A 37 -10.86 -2.31 -5.30
N ASP A 38 -10.54 -1.28 -4.53
CA ASP A 38 -11.47 -0.18 -4.29
C ASP A 38 -11.79 0.57 -5.59
N LYS A 39 -10.79 0.81 -6.43
CA LYS A 39 -11.00 1.48 -7.71
C LYS A 39 -11.86 0.65 -8.66
N LEU A 40 -11.69 -0.67 -8.65
CA LEU A 40 -12.53 -1.55 -9.46
C LEU A 40 -13.98 -1.50 -9.00
N LYS A 41 -14.21 -1.52 -7.71
CA LYS A 41 -15.56 -1.42 -7.15
C LYS A 41 -16.22 -0.09 -7.50
N GLU A 42 -15.49 1.01 -7.38
CA GLU A 42 -15.98 2.32 -7.75
C GLU A 42 -16.38 2.40 -9.21
N SER A 43 -15.64 1.69 -10.07
CA SER A 43 -15.91 1.66 -11.52
C SER A 43 -16.96 0.65 -11.92
N GLY A 44 -17.47 -0.14 -10.99
CA GLY A 44 -18.47 -1.18 -11.27
C GLY A 44 -17.90 -2.39 -12.00
N LEU A 45 -16.60 -2.61 -11.90
CA LEU A 45 -15.92 -3.73 -12.56
C LEU A 45 -15.72 -4.89 -11.59
N GLU A 46 -15.69 -6.11 -12.14
CA GLU A 46 -15.41 -7.29 -11.34
C GLU A 46 -13.95 -7.34 -10.93
N ILE A 47 -13.70 -7.95 -9.76
CA ILE A 47 -12.34 -8.13 -9.27
C ILE A 47 -11.78 -9.40 -9.90
N THR A 48 -11.07 -9.25 -11.01
CA THR A 48 -10.43 -10.34 -11.74
C THR A 48 -8.97 -9.98 -11.96
N PRO A 49 -8.08 -10.99 -12.18
CA PRO A 49 -6.67 -10.68 -12.47
C PRO A 49 -6.48 -9.72 -13.64
N SER A 50 -7.28 -9.85 -14.70
CA SER A 50 -7.21 -8.96 -15.85
C SER A 50 -7.59 -7.54 -15.51
N ASN A 51 -8.68 -7.36 -14.74
CA ASN A 51 -9.13 -6.04 -14.34
C ASN A 51 -8.18 -5.39 -13.35
N GLU A 52 -7.62 -6.18 -12.44
CA GLU A 52 -6.62 -5.68 -11.50
C GLU A 52 -5.37 -5.16 -12.23
N LYS A 53 -4.90 -5.92 -13.23
CA LYS A 53 -3.74 -5.50 -14.02
C LYS A 53 -4.04 -4.21 -14.78
N MET A 54 -5.20 -4.16 -15.43
CA MET A 54 -5.63 -2.97 -16.16
C MET A 54 -5.67 -1.74 -15.25
N MET A 55 -6.26 -1.89 -14.07
CA MET A 55 -6.38 -0.78 -13.14
C MET A 55 -5.02 -0.31 -12.62
N ARG A 56 -4.12 -1.24 -12.30
CA ARG A 56 -2.77 -0.88 -11.88
C ARG A 56 -2.05 -0.07 -12.97
N GLU A 57 -2.13 -0.53 -14.21
CA GLU A 57 -1.51 0.16 -15.34
C GLU A 57 -2.13 1.53 -15.55
N LYS A 58 -3.43 1.64 -15.43
CA LYS A 58 -4.14 2.91 -15.56
C LYS A 58 -3.70 3.91 -14.50
N LEU A 59 -3.66 3.48 -13.24
CA LEU A 59 -3.26 4.36 -12.15
C LEU A 59 -1.81 4.83 -12.31
N ARG A 60 -0.92 3.93 -12.70
CA ARG A 60 0.48 4.29 -12.93
C ARG A 60 0.66 5.20 -14.12
N SER A 61 -0.17 5.02 -15.16
CA SER A 61 -0.15 5.90 -16.33
C SER A 61 -0.58 7.31 -15.97
N GLU A 62 -1.57 7.44 -15.11
CA GLU A 62 -2.10 8.75 -14.71
C GLU A 62 -1.24 9.45 -13.67
N LEU A 63 -0.72 8.71 -12.70
CA LEU A 63 -0.04 9.28 -11.53
C LEU A 63 1.44 8.93 -11.42
N GLY A 64 1.96 8.11 -12.35
CA GLY A 64 3.35 7.68 -12.33
C GLY A 64 3.58 6.43 -11.51
N MET A 65 4.83 5.99 -11.43
CA MET A 65 5.18 4.74 -10.73
C MET A 65 4.90 4.78 -9.23
N GLY A 66 4.82 5.98 -8.65
CA GLY A 66 4.48 6.14 -7.25
C GLY A 66 3.01 6.33 -6.97
N ALA A 67 2.13 5.94 -7.89
CA ALA A 67 0.69 6.18 -7.81
C ALA A 67 0.08 5.71 -6.48
N TYR A 68 0.38 4.50 -6.07
CA TYR A 68 -0.22 3.93 -4.87
C TYR A 68 0.23 4.65 -3.60
N ALA A 69 1.49 5.04 -3.57
CA ALA A 69 2.01 5.81 -2.45
C ALA A 69 1.31 7.18 -2.37
N LYS A 70 1.13 7.83 -3.51
CA LYS A 70 0.45 9.13 -3.56
C LYS A 70 -0.99 9.04 -3.08
N ILE A 71 -1.70 8.00 -3.49
CA ILE A 71 -3.10 7.79 -3.10
C ILE A 71 -3.22 7.52 -1.60
N LEU A 72 -2.32 6.70 -1.06
CA LEU A 72 -2.41 6.27 0.33
C LEU A 72 -1.72 7.20 1.31
N LEU A 73 -0.92 8.15 0.83
CA LEU A 73 -0.15 9.04 1.70
C LEU A 73 -1.00 9.76 2.77
N PRO A 74 -2.15 10.36 2.43
CA PRO A 74 -2.98 11.01 3.44
C PRO A 74 -3.44 10.04 4.52
N LYS A 75 -3.82 8.82 4.13
CA LYS A 75 -4.25 7.79 5.07
C LYS A 75 -3.12 7.37 5.99
N ILE A 76 -1.92 7.17 5.43
CA ILE A 76 -0.75 6.78 6.20
C ILE A 76 -0.39 7.86 7.21
N LYS A 77 -0.40 9.13 6.79
CA LYS A 77 -0.12 10.25 7.68
C LYS A 77 -1.11 10.30 8.85
N GLU A 78 -2.39 10.11 8.57
CA GLU A 78 -3.42 10.13 9.59
C GLU A 78 -3.25 9.00 10.59
N LEU A 79 -3.00 7.78 10.11
CA LEU A 79 -2.80 6.62 10.97
C LEU A 79 -1.54 6.74 11.82
N SER A 80 -0.46 7.27 11.25
CA SER A 80 0.81 7.38 11.96
C SER A 80 0.78 8.35 13.13
N LYS A 81 -0.22 9.21 13.17
CA LYS A 81 -0.43 10.10 14.32
C LYS A 81 -1.01 9.35 15.51
N LYS A 82 -1.71 8.25 15.27
CA LYS A 82 -2.43 7.50 16.30
C LYS A 82 -1.74 6.22 16.72
N CYS A 83 -1.02 5.58 15.82
CA CYS A 83 -0.43 4.27 16.08
C CYS A 83 0.74 4.00 15.14
N ASN A 84 1.46 2.90 15.41
CA ASN A 84 2.48 2.40 14.50
C ASN A 84 1.78 1.82 13.26
N VAL A 85 2.40 1.95 12.11
CA VAL A 85 1.81 1.55 10.83
C VAL A 85 2.73 0.58 10.11
N VAL A 86 2.16 -0.49 9.56
CA VAL A 86 2.87 -1.41 8.67
C VAL A 86 2.30 -1.26 7.26
N LEU A 87 3.18 -1.04 6.29
CA LEU A 87 2.82 -0.89 4.89
C LEU A 87 3.08 -2.21 4.19
N ASP A 88 2.01 -2.85 3.74
CA ASP A 88 2.10 -4.16 3.10
C ASP A 88 1.85 -4.03 1.60
N GLY A 89 2.76 -4.57 0.80
CA GLY A 89 2.58 -4.66 -0.63
C GLY A 89 3.11 -3.49 -1.44
N LEU A 90 4.19 -2.86 -0.98
CA LEU A 90 4.89 -1.88 -1.80
C LEU A 90 5.37 -2.54 -3.10
N TYR A 91 5.08 -1.91 -4.22
CA TYR A 91 5.37 -2.49 -5.52
C TYR A 91 6.65 -1.97 -6.16
N SER A 92 7.14 -0.80 -5.75
CA SER A 92 8.29 -0.21 -6.42
C SER A 92 9.14 0.63 -5.48
N TRP A 93 10.38 0.83 -5.89
CA TRP A 93 11.31 1.71 -5.18
C TRP A 93 10.83 3.16 -5.20
N ASP A 94 10.15 3.55 -6.29
CA ASP A 94 9.61 4.91 -6.40
C ASP A 94 8.58 5.20 -5.31
N GLU A 95 7.74 4.22 -5.00
CA GLU A 95 6.76 4.36 -3.92
C GLU A 95 7.46 4.53 -2.57
N TYR A 96 8.49 3.75 -2.34
CA TYR A 96 9.27 3.85 -1.11
C TYR A 96 9.92 5.23 -0.96
N LYS A 97 10.50 5.76 -2.03
CA LYS A 97 11.12 7.08 -2.01
C LYS A 97 10.13 8.19 -1.67
N ILE A 98 8.94 8.14 -2.27
CA ILE A 98 7.90 9.12 -2.01
C ILE A 98 7.49 9.10 -0.56
N LEU A 99 7.24 7.92 -0.01
CA LEU A 99 6.84 7.77 1.38
C LEU A 99 7.93 8.23 2.34
N LYS A 100 9.17 7.88 2.06
CA LYS A 100 10.29 8.29 2.89
C LYS A 100 10.43 9.81 2.94
N ASN A 101 10.36 10.45 1.79
CA ASN A 101 10.50 11.91 1.71
C ASN A 101 9.37 12.65 2.40
N GLU A 102 8.16 12.14 2.30
CA GLU A 102 6.98 12.80 2.85
C GLU A 102 6.71 12.50 4.32
N LEU A 103 7.17 11.36 4.81
CA LEU A 103 6.88 10.91 6.17
C LEU A 103 8.04 11.09 7.15
N ASP A 104 9.23 11.34 6.66
CA ASP A 104 10.38 11.62 7.53
C ASP A 104 10.45 13.13 7.89
#